data_4bf414135199fbf05b741358e3408cda
#
_entry.id   4bf414135199fbf05b741358e3408cda
#
_cell.length_a   1.000
_cell.length_b   1.000
_cell.length_c   1.000
_cell.angle_alpha   90.00
_cell.angle_beta   90.00
_cell.angle_gamma   90.00
#
_symmetry.space_group_name_H-M   'P 1'
#
loop_
_entity.id
_entity.type
_entity.pdbx_description
1 polymer ?
#
loop_
_entity_poly.entity_id
_entity_poly.type
_entity_poly.pdbx_seq_one_letter_code
_entity_poly.pdbx_strand_id
1 'polypeptide(L)'
;MTQTELLKMIGSGAVRDLDLTGRELKNIDFKGCRVENVTFDECTLTECNFDGCGMERVSFRKAVLRNCRFRRAKIAWSDFRYCEIERATFEEAEIRFCDLYRAMLTGIVIMRKARIGETSLYYAYFGEGVNIRRENIAGGRLL
;
A
#
# COMPACT_ATOMS: atom_id res chain seq x y z
N MET A 1 -6.70 15.10 14.36
CA MET A 1 -5.30 14.60 14.40
C MET A 1 -4.39 15.58 13.69
N THR A 2 -3.40 16.06 14.39
CA THR A 2 -2.35 16.92 13.81
C THR A 2 -1.22 16.06 13.25
N GLN A 3 -0.38 16.67 12.41
CA GLN A 3 0.81 15.99 11.91
C GLN A 3 1.77 15.62 13.06
N THR A 4 1.86 16.48 14.07
CA THR A 4 2.69 16.21 15.25
C THR A 4 2.22 14.96 16.00
N GLU A 5 0.92 14.78 16.16
CA GLU A 5 0.35 13.59 16.78
C GLU A 5 0.63 12.33 15.96
N LEU A 6 0.51 12.42 14.64
CA LEU A 6 0.84 11.31 13.74
C LEU A 6 2.33 10.94 13.87
N LEU A 7 3.21 11.93 13.88
CA LEU A 7 4.66 11.68 14.02
C LEU A 7 5.00 11.04 15.37
N LYS A 8 4.29 11.38 16.43
CA LYS A 8 4.44 10.72 17.74
C LYS A 8 4.05 9.24 17.67
N MET A 9 2.94 8.93 17.03
CA MET A 9 2.51 7.54 16.85
C MET A 9 3.55 6.75 16.07
N ILE A 10 4.06 7.34 14.98
CA ILE A 10 5.12 6.74 14.18
C ILE A 10 6.37 6.50 15.05
N GLY A 11 6.75 7.46 15.87
CA GLY A 11 7.88 7.32 16.78
C GLY A 11 7.73 6.22 17.81
N SER A 12 6.49 5.85 18.15
CA SER A 12 6.21 4.72 19.03
C SER A 12 6.28 3.36 18.30
N GLY A 13 6.34 3.38 16.97
CA GLY A 13 6.35 2.18 16.15
C GLY A 13 4.98 1.60 15.82
N ALA A 14 3.89 2.23 16.26
CA ALA A 14 2.54 1.76 16.00
C ALA A 14 1.59 2.90 15.68
N VAL A 15 0.90 2.77 14.53
CA VAL A 15 -0.14 3.71 14.08
C VAL A 15 -1.44 2.90 14.01
N ARG A 16 -2.39 3.22 14.86
CA ARG A 16 -3.62 2.43 15.00
C ARG A 16 -4.87 3.27 15.13
N ASP A 17 -5.99 2.70 14.69
CA ASP A 17 -7.33 3.23 14.94
C ASP A 17 -7.46 4.69 14.52
N LEU A 18 -7.07 5.00 13.30
CA LEU A 18 -6.90 6.36 12.84
C LEU A 18 -7.59 6.58 11.51
N ASP A 19 -8.31 7.66 11.39
CA ASP A 19 -8.92 8.09 10.15
C ASP A 19 -8.19 9.32 9.60
N LEU A 20 -7.49 9.12 8.48
CA LEU A 20 -6.75 10.17 7.78
C LEU A 20 -7.39 10.55 6.45
N THR A 21 -8.64 10.15 6.22
CA THR A 21 -9.35 10.36 4.95
C THR A 21 -9.15 11.76 4.38
N GLY A 22 -8.81 11.82 3.09
CA GLY A 22 -8.71 13.06 2.32
C GLY A 22 -7.48 13.91 2.59
N ARG A 23 -6.52 13.44 3.36
CA ARG A 23 -5.31 14.22 3.67
C ARG A 23 -4.24 14.12 2.60
N GLU A 24 -3.44 15.16 2.53
CA GLU A 24 -2.18 15.15 1.79
C GLU A 24 -1.05 14.83 2.76
N LEU A 25 -0.33 13.73 2.50
CA LEU A 25 0.79 13.29 3.30
C LEU A 25 2.04 13.25 2.40
N LYS A 26 3.06 14.00 2.75
CA LYS A 26 4.27 14.10 1.95
C LYS A 26 5.51 13.80 2.82
N ASN A 27 6.38 12.95 2.28
CA ASN A 27 7.63 12.58 2.95
C ASN A 27 7.44 12.04 4.37
N ILE A 28 6.36 11.31 4.61
CA ILE A 28 6.13 10.69 5.92
C ILE A 28 6.81 9.32 5.95
N ASP A 29 7.63 9.09 6.95
CA ASP A 29 8.37 7.85 7.12
C ASP A 29 7.72 6.92 8.14
N PHE A 30 6.96 5.94 7.64
CA PHE A 30 6.32 4.90 8.47
C PHE A 30 7.19 3.64 8.60
N LYS A 31 8.44 3.69 8.13
CA LYS A 31 9.30 2.50 8.05
C LYS A 31 9.25 1.65 9.31
N GLY A 32 8.99 0.37 9.14
CA GLY A 32 8.98 -0.61 10.22
C GLY A 32 7.82 -0.51 11.21
N CYS A 33 6.90 0.44 11.01
CA CYS A 33 5.74 0.58 11.90
C CYS A 33 4.73 -0.55 11.71
N ARG A 34 4.03 -0.86 12.79
CA ARG A 34 2.75 -1.54 12.70
C ARG A 34 1.68 -0.53 12.36
N VAL A 35 0.93 -0.80 11.31
CA VAL A 35 -0.17 0.06 10.87
C VAL A 35 -1.43 -0.79 10.87
N GLU A 36 -2.31 -0.55 11.82
CA GLU A 36 -3.51 -1.37 12.03
C GLU A 36 -4.76 -0.52 12.09
N ASN A 37 -5.80 -0.91 11.36
CA ASN A 37 -7.08 -0.22 11.38
C ASN A 37 -6.93 1.28 11.11
N VAL A 38 -6.24 1.62 10.03
CA VAL A 38 -5.99 3.00 9.62
C VAL A 38 -6.63 3.24 8.26
N THR A 39 -7.30 4.37 8.11
CA THR A 39 -7.92 4.76 6.86
C THR A 39 -7.13 5.89 6.19
N PHE A 40 -6.62 5.60 5.01
CA PHE A 40 -6.00 6.57 4.10
C PHE A 40 -6.89 6.83 2.87
N ASP A 41 -8.18 6.60 2.99
CA ASP A 41 -9.10 6.76 1.86
C ASP A 41 -9.03 8.17 1.30
N GLU A 42 -9.00 8.27 -0.03
CA GLU A 42 -8.95 9.55 -0.75
C GLU A 42 -7.74 10.43 -0.38
N CYS A 43 -6.75 9.88 0.32
CA CYS A 43 -5.50 10.58 0.59
C CYS A 43 -4.63 10.70 -0.67
N THR A 44 -3.83 11.75 -0.71
CA THR A 44 -2.70 11.82 -1.63
C THR A 44 -1.42 11.63 -0.82
N LEU A 45 -0.75 10.51 -1.06
CA LEU A 45 0.52 10.19 -0.40
C LEU A 45 1.65 10.33 -1.40
N THR A 46 2.60 11.22 -1.14
CA THR A 46 3.74 11.45 -2.01
C THR A 46 5.04 11.19 -1.26
N GLU A 47 5.88 10.33 -1.82
CA GLU A 47 7.19 9.99 -1.23
C GLU A 47 7.08 9.49 0.21
N CYS A 48 6.01 8.77 0.54
CA CYS A 48 5.85 8.15 1.84
C CYS A 48 6.54 6.78 1.87
N ASN A 49 7.15 6.45 3.00
CA ASN A 49 7.90 5.21 3.16
C ASN A 49 7.18 4.25 4.10
N PHE A 50 6.76 3.10 3.56
CA PHE A 50 6.15 2.00 4.31
C PHE A 50 7.04 0.74 4.29
N ASP A 51 8.35 0.91 4.04
CA ASP A 51 9.27 -0.22 4.01
C ASP A 51 9.23 -1.00 5.33
N GLY A 52 9.10 -2.30 5.26
CA GLY A 52 9.11 -3.17 6.44
C GLY A 52 7.89 -3.04 7.35
N CYS A 53 6.87 -2.28 6.95
CA CYS A 53 5.66 -2.16 7.76
C CYS A 53 4.90 -3.48 7.84
N GLY A 54 4.30 -3.73 9.00
CA GLY A 54 3.23 -4.71 9.14
C GLY A 54 1.90 -3.99 9.06
N MET A 55 1.18 -4.18 7.98
CA MET A 55 -0.07 -3.46 7.71
C MET A 55 -1.24 -4.43 7.74
N GLU A 56 -2.23 -4.15 8.57
CA GLU A 56 -3.41 -4.97 8.70
C GLU A 56 -4.66 -4.11 8.83
N ARG A 57 -5.68 -4.43 8.05
CA ARG A 57 -6.93 -3.66 7.98
C ARG A 57 -6.68 -2.17 7.73
N VAL A 58 -5.88 -1.91 6.71
CA VAL A 58 -5.59 -0.54 6.26
C VAL A 58 -6.35 -0.29 4.97
N SER A 59 -7.00 0.86 4.88
CA SER A 59 -7.73 1.23 3.67
C SER A 59 -7.03 2.37 2.93
N PHE A 60 -6.81 2.16 1.61
CA PHE A 60 -6.32 3.15 0.67
C PHE A 60 -7.32 3.37 -0.46
N ARG A 61 -8.58 3.18 -0.18
CA ARG A 61 -9.61 3.28 -1.21
C ARG A 61 -9.62 4.66 -1.85
N LYS A 62 -9.52 4.70 -3.19
CA LYS A 62 -9.44 5.94 -3.98
C LYS A 62 -8.26 6.84 -3.61
N ALA A 63 -7.27 6.33 -2.91
CA ALA A 63 -6.06 7.07 -2.62
C ALA A 63 -5.16 7.18 -3.84
N VAL A 64 -4.33 8.22 -3.86
CA VAL A 64 -3.29 8.39 -4.88
C VAL A 64 -1.94 8.23 -4.18
N LEU A 65 -1.18 7.23 -4.59
CA LEU A 65 0.14 6.91 -4.04
C LEU A 65 1.20 7.21 -5.10
N ARG A 66 2.03 8.22 -4.87
CA ARG A 66 3.10 8.61 -5.79
C ARG A 66 4.46 8.45 -5.15
N ASN A 67 5.35 7.72 -5.82
CA ASN A 67 6.73 7.50 -5.34
C ASN A 67 6.77 6.94 -3.92
N CYS A 68 5.82 6.10 -3.56
CA CYS A 68 5.76 5.46 -2.25
C CYS A 68 6.54 4.15 -2.24
N ARG A 69 7.02 3.75 -1.08
CA ARG A 69 7.83 2.55 -0.91
C ARG A 69 7.15 1.59 0.04
N PHE A 70 7.08 0.32 -0.37
CA PHE A 70 6.50 -0.78 0.39
C PHE A 70 7.44 -1.99 0.39
N ARG A 71 8.75 -1.78 0.35
CA ARG A 71 9.72 -2.88 0.31
C ARG A 71 9.63 -3.72 1.57
N ARG A 72 9.51 -5.04 1.39
CA ARG A 72 9.39 -5.99 2.50
C ARG A 72 8.20 -5.72 3.43
N ALA A 73 7.23 -4.91 3.01
CA ALA A 73 6.02 -4.71 3.78
C ALA A 73 5.17 -5.98 3.77
N LYS A 74 4.53 -6.25 4.89
CA LYS A 74 3.54 -7.34 4.99
C LYS A 74 2.18 -6.68 5.09
N ILE A 75 1.40 -6.82 4.02
CA ILE A 75 0.11 -6.15 3.87
C ILE A 75 -0.97 -7.20 3.82
N ALA A 76 -1.86 -7.20 4.79
CA ALA A 76 -2.93 -8.17 4.89
C ALA A 76 -4.29 -7.52 5.19
N TRP A 77 -5.37 -8.11 4.67
CA TRP A 77 -6.73 -7.69 4.93
C TRP A 77 -6.96 -6.20 4.65
N SER A 78 -6.33 -5.67 3.59
CA SER A 78 -6.31 -4.24 3.29
C SER A 78 -7.02 -3.95 1.97
N ASP A 79 -7.52 -2.72 1.84
CA ASP A 79 -8.36 -2.30 0.75
C ASP A 79 -7.64 -1.27 -0.13
N PHE A 80 -7.34 -1.65 -1.38
CA PHE A 80 -6.73 -0.78 -2.38
C PHE A 80 -7.68 -0.52 -3.55
N ARG A 81 -8.99 -0.70 -3.36
CA ARG A 81 -9.96 -0.51 -4.44
C ARG A 81 -9.91 0.92 -4.97
N TYR A 82 -9.89 1.05 -6.30
CA TYR A 82 -9.84 2.34 -7.00
C TYR A 82 -8.62 3.19 -6.64
N CYS A 83 -7.60 2.60 -6.06
CA CYS A 83 -6.34 3.29 -5.73
C CYS A 83 -5.55 3.56 -7.01
N GLU A 84 -4.92 4.71 -7.09
CA GLU A 84 -3.95 5.02 -8.14
C GLU A 84 -2.55 4.91 -7.54
N ILE A 85 -1.76 3.99 -8.06
CA ILE A 85 -0.38 3.75 -7.61
C ILE A 85 0.55 4.12 -8.75
N GLU A 86 1.30 5.19 -8.58
CA GLU A 86 2.20 5.70 -9.58
C GLU A 86 3.64 5.67 -9.07
N ARG A 87 4.50 4.93 -9.76
CA ARG A 87 5.93 4.81 -9.41
C ARG A 87 6.14 4.39 -7.96
N ALA A 88 5.84 3.15 -7.67
CA ALA A 88 6.01 2.58 -6.32
C ALA A 88 6.94 1.36 -6.35
N THR A 89 7.46 0.98 -5.21
CA THR A 89 8.18 -0.29 -5.08
C THR A 89 7.53 -1.20 -4.04
N PHE A 90 7.29 -2.45 -4.45
CA PHE A 90 6.80 -3.53 -3.59
C PHE A 90 7.81 -4.68 -3.54
N GLU A 91 9.09 -4.36 -3.73
CA GLU A 91 10.14 -5.37 -3.73
C GLU A 91 10.11 -6.19 -2.44
N GLU A 92 10.01 -7.51 -2.59
CA GLU A 92 9.94 -8.46 -1.50
C GLU A 92 8.72 -8.28 -0.57
N ALA A 93 7.71 -7.51 -0.97
CA ALA A 93 6.48 -7.35 -0.17
C ALA A 93 5.62 -8.61 -0.23
N GLU A 94 4.85 -8.81 0.83
CA GLU A 94 3.80 -9.83 0.88
C GLU A 94 2.45 -9.14 0.94
N ILE A 95 1.59 -9.43 -0.04
CA ILE A 95 0.24 -8.87 -0.14
C ILE A 95 -0.73 -10.04 -0.11
N ARG A 96 -1.53 -10.16 0.96
CA ARG A 96 -2.46 -11.27 1.14
C ARG A 96 -3.82 -10.80 1.62
N PHE A 97 -4.86 -11.46 1.14
CA PHE A 97 -6.23 -11.16 1.52
C PHE A 97 -6.61 -9.69 1.31
N CYS A 98 -6.07 -9.08 0.26
CA CYS A 98 -6.33 -7.69 -0.08
C CYS A 98 -7.26 -7.59 -1.28
N ASP A 99 -7.74 -6.38 -1.55
CA ASP A 99 -8.60 -6.11 -2.68
C ASP A 99 -8.02 -4.94 -3.49
N LEU A 100 -7.63 -5.22 -4.74
CA LEU A 100 -7.16 -4.22 -5.70
C LEU A 100 -8.18 -4.01 -6.83
N TYR A 101 -9.46 -4.22 -6.56
CA TYR A 101 -10.51 -4.03 -7.56
C TYR A 101 -10.40 -2.62 -8.18
N ARG A 102 -10.23 -2.58 -9.51
CA ARG A 102 -10.07 -1.34 -10.28
C ARG A 102 -8.91 -0.44 -9.82
N ALA A 103 -7.93 -0.97 -9.14
CA ALA A 103 -6.70 -0.23 -8.87
C ALA A 103 -5.95 0.02 -10.18
N MET A 104 -5.27 1.16 -10.27
CA MET A 104 -4.46 1.53 -11.43
C MET A 104 -3.00 1.65 -11.00
N LEU A 105 -2.15 0.79 -11.55
CA LEU A 105 -0.71 0.83 -11.31
C LEU A 105 -0.04 1.34 -12.59
N THR A 106 0.64 2.46 -12.49
CA THR A 106 1.26 3.14 -13.64
C THR A 106 2.68 3.61 -13.33
N GLY A 107 3.42 3.98 -14.37
CA GLY A 107 4.81 4.32 -14.25
C GLY A 107 5.64 3.09 -13.90
N ILE A 108 6.81 3.29 -13.33
CA ILE A 108 7.66 2.17 -12.93
C ILE A 108 7.20 1.67 -11.56
N VAL A 109 6.60 0.47 -11.53
CA VAL A 109 6.21 -0.21 -10.30
C VAL A 109 7.00 -1.50 -10.19
N ILE A 110 7.83 -1.58 -9.17
CA ILE A 110 8.76 -2.69 -8.97
C ILE A 110 8.09 -3.76 -8.10
N MET A 111 7.96 -4.97 -8.65
CA MET A 111 7.37 -6.13 -7.97
C MET A 111 8.37 -7.27 -7.77
N ARG A 112 9.66 -6.99 -7.83
CA ARG A 112 10.70 -8.02 -7.73
C ARG A 112 10.56 -8.80 -6.41
N LYS A 113 10.40 -10.13 -6.54
CA LYS A 113 10.20 -11.03 -5.39
C LYS A 113 8.98 -10.71 -4.52
N ALA A 114 8.08 -9.85 -4.96
CA ALA A 114 6.82 -9.65 -4.26
C ALA A 114 5.95 -10.90 -4.36
N ARG A 115 5.19 -11.19 -3.32
CA ARG A 115 4.24 -12.29 -3.28
C ARG A 115 2.84 -11.75 -3.08
N ILE A 116 1.98 -12.05 -4.04
CA ILE A 116 0.56 -11.66 -4.00
C ILE A 116 -0.24 -12.95 -3.90
N GLY A 117 -0.86 -13.19 -2.75
CA GLY A 117 -1.67 -14.38 -2.53
C GLY A 117 -3.07 -14.02 -2.07
N GLU A 118 -4.07 -14.80 -2.48
CA GLU A 118 -5.45 -14.68 -2.03
C GLU A 118 -5.98 -13.24 -2.08
N THR A 119 -5.62 -12.52 -3.14
CA THR A 119 -5.92 -11.10 -3.33
C THR A 119 -6.69 -10.91 -4.62
N SER A 120 -7.72 -10.09 -4.59
CA SER A 120 -8.49 -9.76 -5.79
C SER A 120 -7.73 -8.72 -6.62
N LEU A 121 -7.50 -9.05 -7.90
CA LEU A 121 -6.95 -8.14 -8.89
C LEU A 121 -7.98 -7.83 -9.98
N TYR A 122 -9.25 -8.03 -9.68
CA TYR A 122 -10.33 -7.94 -10.66
C TYR A 122 -10.42 -6.50 -11.20
N TYR A 123 -10.35 -6.37 -12.53
CA TYR A 123 -10.30 -5.09 -13.23
C TYR A 123 -9.14 -4.17 -12.83
N ALA A 124 -8.12 -4.65 -12.14
CA ALA A 124 -6.92 -3.85 -11.91
C ALA A 124 -6.18 -3.62 -13.23
N TYR A 125 -5.67 -2.42 -13.41
CA TYR A 125 -4.88 -2.04 -14.57
C TYR A 125 -3.40 -2.02 -14.22
N PHE A 126 -2.62 -2.75 -15.00
CA PHE A 126 -1.17 -2.77 -14.88
C PHE A 126 -0.57 -2.14 -16.13
N GLY A 127 -0.02 -0.94 -15.99
CA GLY A 127 0.61 -0.20 -17.08
C GLY A 127 1.93 -0.84 -17.54
N GLU A 128 2.50 -0.32 -18.62
CA GLU A 128 3.71 -0.89 -19.25
C GLU A 128 4.93 -0.97 -18.32
N GLY A 129 5.05 -0.02 -17.40
CA GLY A 129 6.17 0.04 -16.45
C GLY A 129 5.99 -0.85 -15.21
N VAL A 130 4.92 -1.62 -15.13
CA VAL A 130 4.64 -2.48 -13.98
C VAL A 130 5.20 -3.87 -14.23
N ASN A 131 6.22 -4.24 -13.48
CA ASN A 131 6.89 -5.52 -13.62
C ASN A 131 6.27 -6.58 -12.71
N ILE A 132 5.05 -6.99 -13.02
CA ILE A 132 4.39 -8.11 -12.37
C ILE A 132 4.57 -9.36 -13.23
N ARG A 133 4.93 -10.47 -12.61
CA ARG A 133 5.14 -11.75 -13.28
C ARG A 133 4.27 -12.83 -12.65
N ARG A 134 4.07 -13.92 -13.38
CA ARG A 134 3.32 -15.08 -12.89
C ARG A 134 3.83 -15.58 -11.54
N GLU A 135 5.14 -15.56 -11.33
CA GLU A 135 5.77 -15.98 -10.08
C GLU A 135 5.42 -15.09 -8.87
N ASN A 136 4.99 -13.86 -9.12
CA ASN A 136 4.53 -12.96 -8.04
C ASN A 136 3.17 -13.39 -7.50
N ILE A 137 2.40 -14.18 -8.26
CA ILE A 137 1.04 -14.58 -7.93
C ILE A 137 1.03 -16.06 -7.58
N ALA A 138 1.66 -16.40 -6.46
CA ALA A 138 1.73 -17.78 -5.99
C ALA A 138 0.50 -18.12 -5.16
N GLY A 139 -0.31 -19.08 -5.63
CA GLY A 139 -1.47 -19.58 -4.90
C GLY A 139 -2.64 -18.62 -4.84
N GLY A 140 -2.59 -17.52 -5.55
CA GLY A 140 -3.67 -16.55 -5.63
C GLY A 140 -4.64 -16.85 -6.76
N ARG A 141 -5.91 -16.71 -6.48
CA ARG A 141 -6.90 -16.58 -7.55
C ARG A 141 -6.84 -15.15 -8.06
N LEU A 142 -6.51 -15.01 -9.34
CA LEU A 142 -6.87 -13.82 -10.09
C LEU A 142 -8.39 -13.86 -10.21
N LEU A 143 -9.04 -13.17 -9.38
CA LEU A 143 -10.49 -13.04 -9.48
C LEU A 143 -10.84 -11.85 -10.35
#